data_c54babfcc7cbc4101807facfac19ab1e
#
_entry.id   c54babfcc7cbc4101807facfac19ab1e
#
_cell.length_a   1.000
_cell.length_b   1.000
_cell.length_c   1.000
_cell.angle_alpha   90.00
_cell.angle_beta   90.00
_cell.angle_gamma   90.00
#
_symmetry.space_group_name_H-M   'P 1'
#
loop_
_entity.id
_entity.type
_entity.pdbx_description
1 polymer ?
#
loop_
_entity_poly.entity_id
_entity_poly.type
_entity_poly.pdbx_seq_one_letter_code
_entity_poly.pdbx_strand_id
1 'polypeptide(L)'
;MDLINQFIDNYKKKFNYYESLGRLAAGQLEAVLRSSGIRAMVTYRAKNPGRLKSKVLRRNVKRPVPYRNIKEIYEDIADLCGVRVSLYFPGDRLQADQLIRDQFHILESKQFPEQSKPPTYHKRFSGYWANHYRVYLREELVQPSEKRYCRARIEIQVASVLMHAWSEVEHDLIYKPLQGTLSKEELAILDELNGLVLAGEIALERLQAAGNERIRSKNAVFNNQYFSLSFQKEGYHSRPGLACAVRSGPAG
;
A
#
# COMPACT_ATOMS: atom_id res chain seq x y z
N MET A 1 21.88 10.17 33.48
CA MET A 1 20.78 9.39 32.86
C MET A 1 21.24 8.96 31.48
N ASP A 2 21.15 7.68 31.15
CA ASP A 2 21.59 7.18 29.84
C ASP A 2 20.76 7.84 28.72
N LEU A 3 21.41 8.31 27.66
CA LEU A 3 20.82 9.00 26.51
C LEU A 3 19.62 8.22 25.92
N ILE A 4 19.75 6.89 25.86
CA ILE A 4 18.69 6.03 25.32
C ILE A 4 17.48 6.01 26.25
N ASN A 5 17.67 5.94 27.56
CA ASN A 5 16.56 6.01 28.51
C ASN A 5 15.84 7.36 28.43
N GLN A 6 16.61 8.47 28.33
CA GLN A 6 16.04 9.79 28.14
C GLN A 6 15.20 9.91 26.84
N PHE A 7 15.68 9.34 25.74
CA PHE A 7 14.93 9.26 24.49
C PHE A 7 13.63 8.47 24.66
N ILE A 8 13.68 7.30 25.31
CA ILE A 8 12.50 6.46 25.55
C ILE A 8 11.47 7.16 26.42
N ASP A 9 11.89 7.87 27.48
CA ASP A 9 10.97 8.61 28.33
C ASP A 9 10.34 9.81 27.61
N ASN A 10 11.09 10.50 26.74
CA ASN A 10 10.54 11.53 25.87
C ASN A 10 9.53 10.94 24.86
N TYR A 11 9.82 9.76 24.32
CA TYR A 11 8.90 9.06 23.41
C TYR A 11 7.61 8.64 24.11
N LYS A 12 7.68 8.08 25.32
CA LYS A 12 6.50 7.71 26.13
C LYS A 12 5.58 8.90 26.36
N LYS A 13 6.13 10.07 26.69
CA LYS A 13 5.35 11.33 26.84
C LYS A 13 4.63 11.74 25.56
N LYS A 14 5.17 11.37 24.40
CA LYS A 14 4.62 11.66 23.07
C LYS A 14 3.90 10.48 22.43
N PHE A 15 3.65 9.39 23.15
CA PHE A 15 3.06 8.18 22.59
C PHE A 15 1.71 8.46 21.90
N ASN A 16 0.80 9.15 22.59
CA ASN A 16 -0.50 9.52 22.06
C ASN A 16 -0.41 10.45 20.83
N TYR A 17 0.66 11.28 20.74
CA TYR A 17 0.90 12.08 19.55
C TYR A 17 1.19 11.20 18.33
N TYR A 18 2.03 10.16 18.48
CA TYR A 18 2.33 9.22 17.39
C TYR A 18 1.12 8.31 17.05
N GLU A 19 0.32 7.95 18.03
CA GLU A 19 -0.94 7.23 17.80
C GLU A 19 -1.93 8.08 16.99
N SER A 20 -2.14 9.33 17.36
CA SER A 20 -3.02 10.25 16.65
C SER A 20 -2.52 10.53 15.23
N LEU A 21 -1.20 10.69 15.04
CA LEU A 21 -0.57 10.80 13.73
C LEU A 21 -0.86 9.58 12.86
N GLY A 22 -0.68 8.37 13.42
CA GLY A 22 -0.94 7.12 12.70
C GLY A 22 -2.41 6.97 12.31
N ARG A 23 -3.33 7.31 13.20
CA ARG A 23 -4.76 7.29 12.94
C ARG A 23 -5.14 8.26 11.82
N LEU A 24 -4.61 9.48 11.84
CA LEU A 24 -4.88 10.48 10.81
C LEU A 24 -4.38 10.00 9.43
N ALA A 25 -3.14 9.55 9.35
CA ALA A 25 -2.56 9.04 8.12
C ALA A 25 -3.29 7.80 7.58
N ALA A 26 -3.67 6.87 8.47
CA ALA A 26 -4.44 5.69 8.09
C ALA A 26 -5.84 6.05 7.56
N GLY A 27 -6.53 6.99 8.21
CA GLY A 27 -7.83 7.47 7.75
C GLY A 27 -7.79 8.13 6.37
N GLN A 28 -6.76 8.95 6.11
CA GLN A 28 -6.54 9.54 4.77
C GLN A 28 -6.31 8.46 3.71
N LEU A 29 -5.44 7.48 4.00
CA LEU A 29 -5.17 6.36 3.09
C LEU A 29 -6.42 5.50 2.84
N GLU A 30 -7.13 5.14 3.88
CA GLU A 30 -8.36 4.34 3.75
C GLU A 30 -9.40 5.05 2.88
N ALA A 31 -9.59 6.36 3.07
CA ALA A 31 -10.52 7.15 2.30
C ALA A 31 -10.14 7.19 0.81
N VAL A 32 -8.86 7.47 0.49
CA VAL A 32 -8.41 7.60 -0.90
C VAL A 32 -8.36 6.26 -1.61
N LEU A 33 -7.93 5.19 -0.95
CA LEU A 33 -7.94 3.84 -1.52
C LEU A 33 -9.37 3.38 -1.84
N ARG A 34 -10.30 3.59 -0.91
CA ARG A 34 -11.72 3.25 -1.09
C ARG A 34 -12.35 4.04 -2.23
N SER A 35 -12.13 5.36 -2.31
CA SER A 35 -12.68 6.18 -3.40
C SER A 35 -12.12 5.82 -4.78
N SER A 36 -10.90 5.26 -4.82
CA SER A 36 -10.26 4.76 -6.04
C SER A 36 -10.59 3.31 -6.37
N GLY A 37 -11.52 2.67 -5.61
CA GLY A 37 -11.95 1.29 -5.83
C GLY A 37 -10.94 0.22 -5.37
N ILE A 38 -9.86 0.61 -4.70
CA ILE A 38 -8.86 -0.31 -4.18
C ILE A 38 -9.34 -0.92 -2.87
N ARG A 39 -9.36 -2.25 -2.80
CA ARG A 39 -9.68 -3.00 -1.59
C ARG A 39 -8.42 -3.24 -0.76
N ALA A 40 -8.38 -2.68 0.43
CA ALA A 40 -7.26 -2.83 1.34
C ALA A 40 -7.71 -2.78 2.79
N MET A 41 -6.95 -3.41 3.68
CA MET A 41 -7.01 -3.16 5.11
C MET A 41 -5.90 -2.17 5.47
N VAL A 42 -6.28 -1.07 6.14
CA VAL A 42 -5.32 -0.08 6.62
C VAL A 42 -5.27 -0.13 8.13
N THR A 43 -4.09 -0.34 8.68
CA THR A 43 -3.85 -0.37 10.13
C THR A 43 -2.72 0.59 10.50
N TYR A 44 -2.71 1.05 11.74
CA TYR A 44 -1.66 1.95 12.23
C TYR A 44 -1.23 1.57 13.64
N ARG A 45 -0.03 2.00 14.01
CA ARG A 45 0.46 1.87 15.37
C ARG A 45 1.56 2.88 15.68
N ALA A 46 1.57 3.41 16.91
CA ALA A 46 2.78 3.93 17.51
C ALA A 46 3.67 2.75 17.94
N LYS A 47 4.98 2.91 17.85
CA LYS A 47 5.91 1.83 18.20
C LYS A 47 5.90 1.54 19.70
N ASN A 48 5.76 0.28 20.09
CA ASN A 48 5.83 -0.11 21.51
C ASN A 48 7.14 0.36 22.15
N PRO A 49 7.12 1.07 23.30
CA PRO A 49 8.31 1.65 23.93
C PRO A 49 9.38 0.62 24.29
N GLY A 50 9.00 -0.58 24.75
CA GLY A 50 9.94 -1.64 25.07
C GLY A 50 10.66 -2.18 23.83
N ARG A 51 9.90 -2.45 22.75
CA ARG A 51 10.47 -2.86 21.45
C ARG A 51 11.34 -1.75 20.83
N LEU A 52 10.95 -0.47 21.02
CA LEU A 52 11.73 0.68 20.59
C LEU A 52 13.07 0.73 21.30
N LYS A 53 13.08 0.59 22.64
CA LYS A 53 14.32 0.56 23.44
C LYS A 53 15.29 -0.52 22.95
N SER A 54 14.79 -1.74 22.76
CA SER A 54 15.58 -2.87 22.24
C SER A 54 16.15 -2.59 20.84
N LYS A 55 15.36 -1.95 19.97
CA LYS A 55 15.81 -1.55 18.62
C LYS A 55 16.93 -0.52 18.69
N VAL A 56 16.76 0.53 19.50
CA VAL A 56 17.75 1.61 19.65
C VAL A 56 19.06 1.06 20.21
N LEU A 57 19.00 0.26 21.27
CA LEU A 57 20.19 -0.40 21.86
C LEU A 57 20.94 -1.23 20.80
N ARG A 58 20.25 -2.11 20.10
CA ARG A 58 20.85 -2.95 19.04
C ARG A 58 21.49 -2.12 17.94
N ARG A 59 20.85 -1.01 17.50
CA ARG A 59 21.41 -0.11 16.49
C ARG A 59 22.62 0.63 17.01
N ASN A 60 22.56 1.15 18.24
CA ASN A 60 23.66 1.86 18.85
C ASN A 60 24.96 1.04 18.90
N VAL A 61 24.84 -0.27 19.21
CA VAL A 61 25.98 -1.21 19.22
C VAL A 61 26.52 -1.47 17.80
N LYS A 62 25.67 -1.50 16.79
CA LYS A 62 26.07 -1.76 15.39
C LYS A 62 26.63 -0.53 14.66
N ARG A 63 26.50 0.66 15.23
CA ARG A 63 27.00 1.90 14.61
C ARG A 63 28.51 2.00 14.81
N PRO A 64 29.26 2.50 13.82
CA PRO A 64 30.68 2.83 13.96
C PRO A 64 30.93 3.84 15.10
N VAL A 65 30.00 4.81 15.26
CA VAL A 65 30.00 5.80 16.34
C VAL A 65 28.65 5.74 17.04
N PRO A 66 28.60 5.48 18.36
CA PRO A 66 27.38 5.52 19.16
C PRO A 66 26.65 6.86 19.05
N TYR A 67 25.33 6.87 19.34
CA TYR A 67 24.56 8.10 19.35
C TYR A 67 25.12 9.13 20.34
N ARG A 68 25.31 10.35 19.87
CA ARG A 68 25.85 11.48 20.67
C ARG A 68 24.73 12.30 21.31
N ASN A 69 23.54 12.31 20.70
CA ASN A 69 22.40 13.10 21.15
C ASN A 69 21.08 12.45 20.72
N ILE A 70 19.98 12.91 21.31
CA ILE A 70 18.62 12.41 21.07
C ILE A 70 18.17 12.67 19.61
N LYS A 71 18.63 13.76 18.99
CA LYS A 71 18.27 14.11 17.60
C LYS A 71 18.75 13.03 16.62
N GLU A 72 19.97 12.52 16.79
CA GLU A 72 20.50 11.43 15.98
C GLU A 72 19.64 10.16 16.09
N ILE A 73 19.08 9.86 17.28
CA ILE A 73 18.18 8.73 17.48
C ILE A 73 16.87 8.96 16.70
N TYR A 74 16.29 10.16 16.78
CA TYR A 74 15.09 10.50 16.01
C TYR A 74 15.33 10.43 14.50
N GLU A 75 16.51 10.83 14.02
CA GLU A 75 16.87 10.78 12.60
C GLU A 75 17.04 9.34 12.10
N ASP A 76 17.64 8.47 12.91
CA ASP A 76 17.87 7.06 12.55
C ASP A 76 16.61 6.19 12.65
N ILE A 77 15.76 6.42 13.67
CA ILE A 77 14.53 5.63 13.87
C ILE A 77 13.39 6.24 13.07
N ALA A 78 13.08 5.66 11.93
CA ALA A 78 12.04 6.16 11.03
C ALA A 78 10.62 5.69 11.40
N ASP A 79 10.50 4.58 12.14
CA ASP A 79 9.25 3.86 12.37
C ASP A 79 8.65 4.09 13.78
N LEU A 80 8.70 5.35 14.27
CA LEU A 80 8.02 5.73 15.52
C LEU A 80 6.50 5.69 15.36
N CYS A 81 6.02 6.02 14.16
CA CYS A 81 4.66 5.87 13.70
C CYS A 81 4.66 5.00 12.43
N GLY A 82 3.90 3.94 12.43
CA GLY A 82 3.77 3.02 11.29
C GLY A 82 2.33 2.92 10.82
N VAL A 83 2.12 2.92 9.50
CA VAL A 83 0.87 2.59 8.83
C VAL A 83 1.12 1.40 7.92
N ARG A 84 0.24 0.42 7.95
CA ARG A 84 0.30 -0.75 7.10
C ARG A 84 -0.91 -0.76 6.17
N VAL A 85 -0.67 -0.87 4.87
CA VAL A 85 -1.67 -1.05 3.83
C VAL A 85 -1.56 -2.47 3.31
N SER A 86 -2.56 -3.29 3.59
CA SER A 86 -2.64 -4.68 3.16
C SER A 86 -3.63 -4.78 2.00
N LEU A 87 -3.11 -4.82 0.77
CA LEU A 87 -3.91 -4.89 -0.45
C LEU A 87 -4.54 -6.28 -0.59
N TYR A 88 -5.83 -6.36 -0.98
CA TYR A 88 -6.46 -7.63 -1.29
C TYR A 88 -5.91 -8.23 -2.57
N PHE A 89 -5.61 -7.37 -3.56
CA PHE A 89 -5.06 -7.79 -4.84
C PHE A 89 -3.67 -7.17 -5.05
N PRO A 90 -2.64 -7.99 -5.32
CA PRO A 90 -1.29 -7.51 -5.60
C PRO A 90 -1.20 -6.56 -6.80
N GLY A 91 -2.09 -6.73 -7.80
CA GLY A 91 -2.16 -5.89 -8.98
C GLY A 91 -2.49 -4.42 -8.71
N ASP A 92 -3.08 -4.09 -7.55
CA ASP A 92 -3.41 -2.70 -7.18
C ASP A 92 -2.19 -1.91 -6.67
N ARG A 93 -1.02 -2.56 -6.57
CA ARG A 93 0.19 -1.96 -5.99
C ARG A 93 0.63 -0.66 -6.65
N LEU A 94 0.63 -0.60 -7.99
CA LEU A 94 1.06 0.59 -8.71
C LEU A 94 0.10 1.77 -8.50
N GLN A 95 -1.19 1.50 -8.49
CA GLN A 95 -2.18 2.53 -8.23
C GLN A 95 -2.11 3.02 -6.77
N ALA A 96 -1.90 2.12 -5.82
CA ALA A 96 -1.68 2.48 -4.41
C ALA A 96 -0.40 3.31 -4.22
N ASP A 97 0.71 2.99 -4.94
CA ASP A 97 1.93 3.81 -4.94
C ASP A 97 1.66 5.25 -5.36
N GLN A 98 0.93 5.43 -6.48
CA GLN A 98 0.59 6.76 -6.97
C GLN A 98 -0.26 7.54 -5.96
N LEU A 99 -1.28 6.92 -5.39
CA LEU A 99 -2.14 7.55 -4.39
C LEU A 99 -1.36 7.98 -3.13
N ILE A 100 -0.39 7.17 -2.68
CA ILE A 100 0.47 7.52 -1.56
C ILE A 100 1.33 8.74 -1.89
N ARG A 101 1.89 8.80 -3.11
CA ARG A 101 2.70 9.97 -3.56
C ARG A 101 1.87 11.24 -3.65
N ASP A 102 0.61 11.13 -4.03
CA ASP A 102 -0.31 12.27 -4.13
C ASP A 102 -0.74 12.77 -2.75
N GLN A 103 -0.90 11.87 -1.76
CA GLN A 103 -1.38 12.21 -0.42
C GLN A 103 -0.29 12.66 0.55
N PHE A 104 0.96 12.25 0.35
CA PHE A 104 2.05 12.47 1.30
C PHE A 104 3.26 13.13 0.66
N HIS A 105 4.04 13.83 1.50
CA HIS A 105 5.37 14.26 1.11
C HIS A 105 6.36 13.10 1.30
N ILE A 106 6.87 12.54 0.20
CA ILE A 106 7.77 11.38 0.23
C ILE A 106 9.21 11.83 0.52
N LEU A 107 9.79 11.32 1.58
CA LEU A 107 11.21 11.49 1.91
C LEU A 107 12.07 10.40 1.28
N GLU A 108 11.60 9.17 1.36
CA GLU A 108 12.31 7.98 0.90
C GLU A 108 11.30 6.89 0.56
N SER A 109 11.55 6.15 -0.52
CA SER A 109 10.82 4.93 -0.84
C SER A 109 11.80 3.79 -1.03
N LYS A 110 11.49 2.62 -0.48
CA LYS A 110 12.26 1.38 -0.62
C LYS A 110 11.36 0.25 -1.05
N GLN A 111 11.86 -0.53 -1.98
CA GLN A 111 11.21 -1.77 -2.39
C GLN A 111 11.97 -2.96 -1.79
N PHE A 112 11.23 -3.91 -1.27
CA PHE A 112 11.76 -5.18 -0.78
C PHE A 112 11.35 -6.33 -1.71
N PRO A 113 12.21 -7.37 -1.86
CA PRO A 113 13.57 -7.47 -1.29
C PRO A 113 14.53 -6.44 -1.88
N GLU A 114 15.43 -5.93 -1.04
CA GLU A 114 16.55 -5.12 -1.54
C GLU A 114 17.49 -6.04 -2.36
N GLN A 115 17.69 -5.74 -3.63
CA GLN A 115 18.49 -6.55 -4.56
C GLN A 115 19.94 -6.78 -4.10
N SER A 116 20.44 -5.96 -3.19
CA SER A 116 21.84 -5.98 -2.71
C SER A 116 22.08 -6.83 -1.47
N LYS A 117 21.05 -7.36 -0.80
CA LYS A 117 21.22 -8.13 0.43
C LYS A 117 21.03 -9.62 0.20
N PRO A 118 22.06 -10.45 0.46
CA PRO A 118 21.90 -11.88 0.40
C PRO A 118 20.86 -12.33 1.47
N PRO A 119 20.10 -13.39 1.19
CA PRO A 119 19.16 -13.94 2.16
C PRO A 119 19.92 -14.46 3.40
N THR A 120 19.28 -14.38 4.55
CA THR A 120 19.85 -14.82 5.84
C THR A 120 19.97 -16.35 5.95
N TYR A 121 19.27 -17.07 5.08
CA TYR A 121 19.36 -18.54 4.92
C TYR A 121 19.07 -18.90 3.46
N HIS A 122 19.37 -20.15 3.08
CA HIS A 122 19.13 -20.62 1.72
C HIS A 122 17.63 -20.72 1.45
N LYS A 123 17.11 -19.84 0.56
CA LYS A 123 15.70 -19.79 0.14
C LYS A 123 15.58 -20.28 -1.30
N ARG A 124 14.57 -21.12 -1.56
CA ARG A 124 14.14 -21.51 -2.91
C ARG A 124 13.20 -20.48 -3.53
N PHE A 125 12.47 -19.73 -2.70
CA PHE A 125 11.49 -18.75 -3.12
C PHE A 125 11.93 -17.31 -2.78
N SER A 126 11.42 -16.32 -3.52
CA SER A 126 11.85 -14.92 -3.44
C SER A 126 11.61 -14.22 -2.11
N GLY A 127 10.79 -14.79 -1.23
CA GLY A 127 10.49 -14.20 0.07
C GLY A 127 9.56 -12.99 0.03
N TYR A 128 9.59 -12.21 1.10
CA TYR A 128 8.77 -11.03 1.28
C TYR A 128 9.07 -9.94 0.25
N TRP A 129 8.01 -9.40 -0.35
CA TRP A 129 8.08 -8.15 -1.09
C TRP A 129 7.12 -7.11 -0.50
N ALA A 130 7.53 -5.87 -0.46
CA ALA A 130 6.74 -4.72 -0.04
C ALA A 130 7.35 -3.42 -0.52
N ASN A 131 6.54 -2.38 -0.55
CA ASN A 131 7.02 -1.02 -0.71
C ASN A 131 6.93 -0.31 0.65
N HIS A 132 8.04 0.27 1.10
CA HIS A 132 8.10 1.08 2.31
C HIS A 132 8.33 2.54 1.94
N TYR A 133 7.53 3.43 2.53
CA TYR A 133 7.63 4.86 2.32
C TYR A 133 7.89 5.53 3.65
N ARG A 134 8.86 6.44 3.68
CA ARG A 134 9.02 7.40 4.78
C ARG A 134 8.45 8.72 4.33
N VAL A 135 7.46 9.21 5.05
CA VAL A 135 6.66 10.34 4.60
C VAL A 135 6.37 11.32 5.72
N TYR A 136 5.96 12.54 5.32
CA TYR A 136 5.24 13.48 6.15
C TYR A 136 3.82 13.68 5.60
N LEU A 137 2.89 14.06 6.48
CA LEU A 137 1.59 14.59 6.05
C LEU A 137 1.80 15.90 5.30
N ARG A 138 0.98 16.14 4.27
CA ARG A 138 0.93 17.44 3.56
C ARG A 138 0.07 18.41 4.34
N GLU A 139 0.58 19.62 4.62
CA GLU A 139 -0.13 20.62 5.41
C GLU A 139 -1.44 21.10 4.75
N GLU A 140 -1.49 21.06 3.42
CA GLU A 140 -2.66 21.43 2.62
C GLU A 140 -3.80 20.41 2.69
N LEU A 141 -3.52 19.16 3.12
CA LEU A 141 -4.49 18.06 3.19
C LEU A 141 -4.96 17.75 4.62
N VAL A 142 -4.58 18.56 5.60
CA VAL A 142 -4.97 18.37 7.01
C VAL A 142 -5.69 19.59 7.55
N GLN A 143 -6.51 19.39 8.58
CA GLN A 143 -7.17 20.49 9.27
C GLN A 143 -6.16 21.39 10.00
N PRO A 144 -6.45 22.68 10.22
CA PRO A 144 -5.54 23.58 10.93
C PRO A 144 -5.09 23.08 12.31
N SER A 145 -5.99 22.42 13.06
CA SER A 145 -5.71 21.79 14.35
C SER A 145 -4.75 20.61 14.29
N GLU A 146 -4.61 19.99 13.11
CA GLU A 146 -3.81 18.78 12.85
C GLU A 146 -2.44 19.08 12.27
N LYS A 147 -2.15 20.33 11.84
CA LYS A 147 -0.86 20.75 11.27
C LYS A 147 0.35 20.41 12.13
N ARG A 148 0.17 20.31 13.45
CA ARG A 148 1.22 19.86 14.38
C ARG A 148 1.78 18.48 14.03
N TYR A 149 0.98 17.62 13.40
CA TYR A 149 1.37 16.25 13.00
C TYR A 149 2.23 16.21 11.74
N CYS A 150 2.22 17.26 10.90
CA CYS A 150 3.02 17.32 9.67
C CYS A 150 4.54 17.37 9.93
N ARG A 151 4.96 17.53 11.19
CA ARG A 151 6.38 17.61 11.57
C ARG A 151 6.99 16.27 11.95
N ALA A 152 6.21 15.18 11.98
CA ALA A 152 6.70 13.87 12.37
C ALA A 152 6.62 12.88 11.21
N ARG A 153 7.64 12.04 11.11
CA ARG A 153 7.73 11.01 10.06
C ARG A 153 6.79 9.84 10.34
N ILE A 154 6.26 9.30 9.26
CA ILE A 154 5.46 8.09 9.23
C ILE A 154 6.18 7.09 8.33
N GLU A 155 6.20 5.82 8.71
CA GLU A 155 6.57 4.72 7.83
C GLU A 155 5.29 4.04 7.33
N ILE A 156 5.04 4.12 6.01
CA ILE A 156 3.93 3.42 5.36
C ILE A 156 4.51 2.15 4.72
N GLN A 157 3.93 1.00 5.04
CA GLN A 157 4.29 -0.31 4.50
C GLN A 157 3.15 -0.83 3.66
N VAL A 158 3.40 -1.08 2.37
CA VAL A 158 2.41 -1.59 1.41
C VAL A 158 2.83 -2.95 0.92
N ALA A 159 1.98 -3.93 1.12
CA ALA A 159 2.10 -5.27 0.57
C ALA A 159 0.70 -5.88 0.41
N SER A 160 0.59 -7.07 -0.15
CA SER A 160 -0.66 -7.81 -0.11
C SER A 160 -0.97 -8.34 1.30
N VAL A 161 -2.20 -8.77 1.51
CA VAL A 161 -2.62 -9.43 2.76
C VAL A 161 -1.76 -10.67 3.03
N LEU A 162 -1.50 -11.49 2.00
CA LEU A 162 -0.70 -12.71 2.13
C LEU A 162 0.75 -12.40 2.48
N MET A 163 1.35 -11.41 1.82
CA MET A 163 2.73 -11.00 2.08
C MET A 163 2.90 -10.38 3.47
N HIS A 164 1.95 -9.60 3.94
CA HIS A 164 1.99 -9.10 5.32
C HIS A 164 1.89 -10.22 6.35
N ALA A 165 0.98 -11.18 6.15
CA ALA A 165 0.86 -12.34 7.04
C ALA A 165 2.16 -13.16 7.07
N TRP A 166 2.72 -13.47 5.91
CA TRP A 166 4.01 -14.15 5.79
C TRP A 166 5.14 -13.42 6.49
N SER A 167 5.25 -12.10 6.26
CA SER A 167 6.28 -11.26 6.86
C SER A 167 6.25 -11.25 8.39
N GLU A 168 5.07 -11.26 9.01
CA GLU A 168 4.94 -11.35 10.47
C GLU A 168 5.44 -12.71 10.98
N VAL A 169 5.05 -13.80 10.31
CA VAL A 169 5.50 -15.17 10.68
C VAL A 169 7.01 -15.30 10.55
N GLU A 170 7.57 -14.95 9.38
CA GLU A 170 9.02 -15.02 9.15
C GLU A 170 9.80 -14.15 10.14
N HIS A 171 9.33 -12.91 10.36
CA HIS A 171 9.99 -11.96 11.25
C HIS A 171 9.98 -12.43 12.71
N ASP A 172 8.86 -12.96 13.19
CA ASP A 172 8.77 -13.37 14.60
C ASP A 172 9.54 -14.67 14.85
N LEU A 173 9.59 -15.58 13.89
CA LEU A 173 10.33 -16.84 14.04
C LEU A 173 11.85 -16.67 13.81
N ILE A 174 12.27 -15.93 12.79
CA ILE A 174 13.70 -15.81 12.45
C ILE A 174 14.40 -14.75 13.31
N TYR A 175 13.77 -13.59 13.51
CA TYR A 175 14.45 -12.48 14.20
C TYR A 175 14.15 -12.37 15.68
N LYS A 176 13.18 -13.14 16.20
CA LYS A 176 12.79 -13.17 17.62
C LYS A 176 12.41 -14.59 18.05
N PRO A 177 13.24 -15.59 17.80
CA PRO A 177 12.92 -16.92 18.29
C PRO A 177 12.72 -16.87 19.81
N LEU A 178 11.69 -17.53 20.30
CA LEU A 178 11.38 -17.58 21.73
C LEU A 178 12.52 -18.28 22.50
N GLN A 179 13.17 -19.25 21.87
CA GLN A 179 14.34 -19.96 22.41
C GLN A 179 15.23 -20.45 21.25
N GLY A 180 16.54 -20.25 21.37
CA GLY A 180 17.54 -20.83 20.46
C GLY A 180 17.53 -20.26 19.03
N THR A 181 18.00 -21.06 18.09
CA THR A 181 17.99 -20.81 16.64
C THR A 181 17.14 -21.85 15.97
N LEU A 182 16.46 -21.46 14.88
CA LEU A 182 15.66 -22.40 14.09
C LEU A 182 16.51 -23.54 13.52
N SER A 183 15.95 -24.74 13.56
CA SER A 183 16.51 -25.92 12.93
C SER A 183 16.45 -25.82 11.40
N LYS A 184 17.23 -26.68 10.72
CA LYS A 184 17.19 -26.76 9.25
C LYS A 184 15.79 -27.14 8.73
N GLU A 185 15.09 -27.98 9.47
CA GLU A 185 13.74 -28.41 9.14
C GLU A 185 12.73 -27.28 9.26
N GLU A 186 12.77 -26.50 10.35
CA GLU A 186 11.92 -25.31 10.51
C GLU A 186 12.16 -24.27 9.41
N LEU A 187 13.41 -24.04 9.03
CA LEU A 187 13.75 -23.15 7.91
C LEU A 187 13.23 -23.68 6.56
N ALA A 188 13.27 -24.99 6.34
CA ALA A 188 12.73 -25.61 5.13
C ALA A 188 11.20 -25.47 5.07
N ILE A 189 10.48 -25.69 6.18
CA ILE A 189 9.03 -25.50 6.28
C ILE A 189 8.66 -24.03 6.03
N LEU A 190 9.41 -23.08 6.58
CA LEU A 190 9.21 -21.66 6.32
C LEU A 190 9.37 -21.32 4.84
N ASP A 191 10.35 -21.90 4.16
CA ASP A 191 10.54 -21.70 2.72
C ASP A 191 9.40 -22.33 1.89
N GLU A 192 8.88 -23.48 2.29
CA GLU A 192 7.69 -24.10 1.67
C GLU A 192 6.44 -23.22 1.83
N LEU A 193 6.19 -22.69 3.04
CA LEU A 193 5.10 -21.74 3.30
C LEU A 193 5.23 -20.49 2.43
N ASN A 194 6.45 -19.98 2.24
CA ASN A 194 6.69 -18.86 1.33
C ASN A 194 6.29 -19.20 -0.11
N GLY A 195 6.58 -20.42 -0.58
CA GLY A 195 6.14 -20.92 -1.89
C GLY A 195 4.61 -20.91 -2.04
N LEU A 196 3.88 -21.35 -1.00
CA LEU A 196 2.41 -21.31 -0.99
C LEU A 196 1.88 -19.86 -1.03
N VAL A 197 2.50 -18.95 -0.28
CA VAL A 197 2.14 -17.52 -0.32
C VAL A 197 2.33 -16.95 -1.72
N LEU A 198 3.46 -17.24 -2.38
CA LEU A 198 3.71 -16.79 -3.74
C LEU A 198 2.71 -17.37 -4.76
N ALA A 199 2.33 -18.65 -4.61
CA ALA A 199 1.29 -19.24 -5.43
C ALA A 199 -0.07 -18.55 -5.21
N GLY A 200 -0.39 -18.19 -3.96
CA GLY A 200 -1.57 -17.40 -3.60
C GLY A 200 -1.56 -16.01 -4.24
N GLU A 201 -0.42 -15.30 -4.24
CA GLU A 201 -0.26 -14.00 -4.91
C GLU A 201 -0.60 -14.09 -6.40
N ILE A 202 -0.03 -15.07 -7.09
CA ILE A 202 -0.30 -15.30 -8.52
C ILE A 202 -1.79 -15.61 -8.75
N ALA A 203 -2.39 -16.43 -7.87
CA ALA A 203 -3.82 -16.75 -7.97
C ALA A 203 -4.70 -15.50 -7.77
N LEU A 204 -4.36 -14.60 -6.84
CA LEU A 204 -5.08 -13.35 -6.61
C LEU A 204 -4.94 -12.39 -7.81
N GLU A 205 -3.76 -12.27 -8.42
CA GLU A 205 -3.57 -11.47 -9.64
C GLU A 205 -4.42 -12.01 -10.80
N ARG A 206 -4.43 -13.32 -10.99
CA ARG A 206 -5.27 -13.96 -12.02
C ARG A 206 -6.77 -13.79 -11.76
N LEU A 207 -7.20 -13.86 -10.50
CA LEU A 207 -8.59 -13.63 -10.11
C LEU A 207 -9.00 -12.18 -10.38
N GLN A 208 -8.14 -11.21 -10.07
CA GLN A 208 -8.36 -9.80 -10.38
C GLN A 208 -8.48 -9.56 -11.88
N ALA A 209 -7.56 -10.13 -12.69
CA ALA A 209 -7.59 -10.01 -14.14
C ALA A 209 -8.88 -10.59 -14.73
N ALA A 210 -9.30 -11.77 -14.29
CA ALA A 210 -10.56 -12.39 -14.73
C ALA A 210 -11.79 -11.55 -14.33
N GLY A 211 -11.78 -10.97 -13.13
CA GLY A 211 -12.82 -10.03 -12.68
C GLY A 211 -12.92 -8.78 -13.55
N ASN A 212 -11.79 -8.18 -13.86
CA ASN A 212 -11.71 -7.00 -14.73
C ASN A 212 -12.22 -7.29 -16.14
N GLU A 213 -11.86 -8.44 -16.72
CA GLU A 213 -12.34 -8.85 -18.05
C GLU A 213 -13.86 -9.05 -18.06
N ARG A 214 -14.40 -9.69 -17.04
CA ARG A 214 -15.86 -9.86 -16.88
C ARG A 214 -16.59 -8.51 -16.85
N ILE A 215 -16.02 -7.49 -16.16
CA ILE A 215 -16.61 -6.14 -16.09
C ILE A 215 -16.53 -5.46 -17.44
N ARG A 216 -15.38 -5.53 -18.14
CA ARG A 216 -15.19 -4.98 -19.47
C ARG A 216 -16.19 -5.56 -20.48
N SER A 217 -16.34 -6.88 -20.49
CA SER A 217 -17.28 -7.57 -21.38
C SER A 217 -18.73 -7.16 -21.14
N LYS A 218 -19.15 -7.01 -19.87
CA LYS A 218 -20.50 -6.50 -19.55
C LYS A 218 -20.72 -5.07 -20.01
N ASN A 219 -19.75 -4.19 -19.82
CA ASN A 219 -19.85 -2.80 -20.25
C ASN A 219 -19.87 -2.67 -21.78
N ALA A 220 -19.12 -3.52 -22.50
CA ALA A 220 -19.15 -3.56 -23.96
C ALA A 220 -20.54 -4.00 -24.50
N VAL A 221 -21.15 -5.01 -23.88
CA VAL A 221 -22.52 -5.45 -24.25
C VAL A 221 -23.53 -4.34 -23.96
N PHE A 222 -23.42 -3.66 -22.82
CA PHE A 222 -24.33 -2.57 -22.45
C PHE A 222 -24.22 -1.39 -23.43
N ASN A 223 -23.00 -0.96 -23.75
CA ASN A 223 -22.76 0.11 -24.72
C ASN A 223 -23.28 -0.25 -26.12
N ASN A 224 -23.11 -1.49 -26.59
CA ASN A 224 -23.66 -1.93 -27.88
C ASN A 224 -25.20 -1.94 -27.89
N GLN A 225 -25.83 -2.30 -26.76
CA GLN A 225 -27.29 -2.21 -26.66
C GLN A 225 -27.82 -0.75 -26.68
N TYR A 226 -27.14 0.15 -26.01
CA TYR A 226 -27.48 1.57 -26.05
C TYR A 226 -27.28 2.17 -27.45
N PHE A 227 -26.19 1.80 -28.13
CA PHE A 227 -25.93 2.24 -29.49
C PHE A 227 -27.00 1.73 -30.47
N SER A 228 -27.41 0.46 -30.36
CA SER A 228 -28.47 -0.11 -31.21
C SER A 228 -29.85 0.50 -30.94
N LEU A 229 -30.15 0.85 -29.69
CA LEU A 229 -31.40 1.52 -29.31
C LEU A 229 -31.45 2.99 -29.74
N SER A 230 -30.31 3.70 -29.81
CA SER A 230 -30.25 5.07 -30.33
C SER A 230 -30.45 5.10 -31.84
N PHE A 231 -29.88 4.15 -32.59
CA PHE A 231 -30.12 4.04 -34.03
C PHE A 231 -31.56 3.66 -34.38
N GLN A 232 -32.27 2.89 -33.58
CA GLN A 232 -33.69 2.58 -33.77
C GLN A 232 -34.60 3.79 -33.49
N LYS A 233 -34.19 4.71 -32.61
CA LYS A 233 -34.97 5.95 -32.37
C LYS A 233 -34.81 7.03 -33.43
N GLU A 234 -33.71 7.08 -34.17
CA GLU A 234 -33.49 8.02 -35.26
C GLU A 234 -34.07 7.54 -36.60
N GLY A 235 -34.46 6.26 -36.72
CA GLY A 235 -35.01 5.67 -37.93
C GLY A 235 -36.52 5.95 -38.19
N TYR A 236 -37.21 6.72 -37.36
CA TYR A 236 -38.67 6.93 -37.47
C TYR A 236 -39.09 8.36 -37.88
N HIS A 237 -38.32 9.06 -38.70
CA HIS A 237 -38.77 10.30 -39.35
C HIS A 237 -38.22 10.42 -40.76
N SER A 238 -38.60 9.50 -41.66
CA SER A 238 -38.66 9.79 -43.10
C SER A 238 -40.09 9.55 -43.57
N ARG A 239 -40.88 10.60 -43.56
CA ARG A 239 -42.16 10.64 -44.28
C ARG A 239 -41.89 10.56 -45.79
N PRO A 240 -42.62 9.75 -46.57
CA PRO A 240 -42.56 9.81 -48.02
C PRO A 240 -43.23 11.11 -48.50
N GLY A 241 -42.42 12.01 -49.01
CA GLY A 241 -42.89 13.26 -49.65
C GLY A 241 -43.51 12.97 -50.99
N LEU A 242 -44.67 13.53 -51.20
CA LEU A 242 -45.52 13.61 -52.41
C LEU A 242 -44.67 13.78 -53.67
N ALA A 243 -44.95 12.88 -54.67
CA ALA A 243 -44.60 13.06 -56.06
C ALA A 243 -45.48 14.16 -56.68
N CYS A 244 -44.84 15.24 -57.01
CA CYS A 244 -45.48 16.29 -57.82
C CYS A 244 -45.27 15.98 -59.32
N ALA A 245 -46.35 15.54 -60.00
CA ALA A 245 -46.38 15.33 -61.45
C ALA A 245 -46.27 16.68 -62.18
N VAL A 246 -45.23 16.87 -62.98
CA VAL A 246 -45.14 17.95 -63.94
C VAL A 246 -45.45 17.36 -65.33
N ARG A 247 -46.59 17.79 -65.87
CA ARG A 247 -47.05 17.50 -67.24
C ARG A 247 -46.13 18.15 -68.27
N SER A 248 -45.72 17.38 -69.25
CA SER A 248 -45.14 17.82 -70.50
C SER A 248 -46.26 18.41 -71.40
N GLY A 249 -46.06 19.59 -71.88
CA GLY A 249 -46.86 20.18 -73.00
C GLY A 249 -45.96 20.35 -74.22
N PRO A 250 -46.52 20.33 -75.44
CA PRO A 250 -45.73 20.08 -76.64
C PRO A 250 -45.32 21.33 -77.39
N ALA A 251 -44.26 21.16 -78.15
CA ALA A 251 -43.89 21.70 -79.46
C ALA A 251 -44.08 23.20 -79.81
N GLY A 252 -43.04 23.73 -80.33
CA GLY A 252 -42.86 24.89 -81.14
C GLY A 252 -41.41 24.96 -81.60
#